data_efd8fadab9033cf3f4a66924d6d30f33
#
_entry.id   efd8fadab9033cf3f4a66924d6d30f33
#
_cell.length_a   1.000
_cell.length_b   1.000
_cell.length_c   1.000
_cell.angle_alpha   90.00
_cell.angle_beta   90.00
_cell.angle_gamma   90.00
#
_symmetry.space_group_name_H-M   'P 1'
#
loop_
_entity.id
_entity.type
_entity.pdbx_description
1 polymer ?
#
loop_
_entity_poly.entity_id
_entity_poly.type
_entity_poly.pdbx_seq_one_letter_code
_entity_poly.pdbx_strand_id
1 'polypeptide(L)'
;MTLAVTAPVAPKRRLFLGVERSACGRPWRDRLDERGAGRALAIAQRHGNVPELLARILAGRGVEVDEVPSFLDPTVRGLMPDPHTLVDMRAAAARLADAIVGGETVAIFGDYDVDGATSAALLGRYLRYCGLRALIHIPDRLFEGYGPNAEAVRALAAQGATLLLTVDCGTTSHEPLLEARSIGLDVIVIDHHQADERLPAALAVVNPNRLDDLSALGQLAAVGLTFMTVIAANRELRTRGFWMPPRSEPDLLSFLDLVALGTVADVVPLTGLNRAFVAKGLLALRRRDNAGLTALMDVARLSGPPEPWHLGFLLGPRINAGGRIGRAALGVELLMHDDASECARIAGELDRLNRERQAIELATVAQAEAEAMAALGAEEKGAVVVTAADGWHPGVVGLVAARLRERFGRPAFAIALEPGGTGTGSGRSIAGVDLGRAVRQAVSMGLLMKGGGHAMAAGVTLRRDKLNAFRAYLEDALAVAVEAIRREDALLIDGAITAAAANNEIVTTIAGAGPFGSGNPEPVIAFPAHTLVYAEAVGQSHMRARLRAGDGAIINAIAFRAAGQKLGIALAQARGQCVHAAGTLCFDRWNGAERVQLRLLDLAAADGSLGAH
;
A
#
# COMPACT_ATOMS: atom_id res chain seq x y z
N MET A 1 1.30 -35.12 22.05
CA MET A 1 0.06 -34.48 22.51
C MET A 1 0.08 -33.05 22.01
N THR A 2 -0.48 -32.83 20.81
CA THR A 2 -0.45 -31.54 20.12
C THR A 2 -1.64 -30.73 20.63
N LEU A 3 -1.37 -29.70 21.42
CA LEU A 3 -2.40 -28.72 21.81
C LEU A 3 -2.84 -27.99 20.52
N ALA A 4 -4.04 -28.31 20.06
CA ALA A 4 -4.71 -27.54 19.03
C ALA A 4 -5.01 -26.16 19.64
N VAL A 5 -4.25 -25.16 19.23
CA VAL A 5 -4.59 -23.74 19.50
C VAL A 5 -5.84 -23.46 18.67
N THR A 6 -7.00 -23.51 19.32
CA THR A 6 -8.26 -23.07 18.72
C THR A 6 -8.11 -21.58 18.42
N ALA A 7 -8.17 -21.23 17.14
CA ALA A 7 -8.25 -19.83 16.73
C ALA A 7 -9.41 -19.16 17.50
N PRO A 8 -9.24 -17.93 18.01
CA PRO A 8 -10.31 -17.24 18.72
C PRO A 8 -11.51 -17.10 17.77
N VAL A 9 -12.67 -17.60 18.21
CA VAL A 9 -13.93 -17.46 17.48
C VAL A 9 -14.20 -15.97 17.32
N ALA A 10 -14.17 -15.49 16.08
CA ALA A 10 -14.44 -14.09 15.79
C ALA A 10 -15.81 -13.70 16.41
N PRO A 11 -15.92 -12.55 17.10
CA PRO A 11 -17.17 -12.15 17.76
C PRO A 11 -18.28 -12.05 16.71
N LYS A 12 -19.44 -12.65 16.98
CA LYS A 12 -20.61 -12.60 16.09
C LYS A 12 -21.09 -11.15 15.98
N ARG A 13 -20.76 -10.50 14.88
CA ARG A 13 -21.23 -9.16 14.56
C ARG A 13 -22.69 -9.22 14.12
N ARG A 14 -23.51 -8.25 14.56
CA ARG A 14 -24.92 -8.16 14.19
C ARG A 14 -25.09 -7.86 12.69
N LEU A 15 -26.17 -8.38 12.10
CA LEU A 15 -26.59 -7.96 10.77
C LEU A 15 -26.92 -6.46 10.78
N PHE A 16 -26.46 -5.74 9.78
CA PHE A 16 -26.77 -4.33 9.58
C PHE A 16 -27.95 -4.20 8.65
N LEU A 17 -29.00 -3.48 9.07
CA LEU A 17 -30.28 -3.34 8.36
C LEU A 17 -30.95 -4.67 7.98
N GLY A 18 -30.64 -5.77 8.66
CA GLY A 18 -31.17 -7.10 8.34
C GLY A 18 -30.67 -7.71 7.04
N VAL A 19 -29.66 -7.13 6.39
CA VAL A 19 -29.18 -7.60 5.08
C VAL A 19 -28.35 -8.88 5.26
N GLU A 20 -28.97 -10.03 4.97
CA GLU A 20 -28.31 -11.33 4.95
C GLU A 20 -27.58 -11.59 3.63
N ARG A 21 -28.13 -11.07 2.53
CA ARG A 21 -27.56 -11.22 1.18
C ARG A 21 -27.81 -9.97 0.34
N SER A 22 -26.75 -9.30 -0.05
CA SER A 22 -26.78 -8.11 -0.89
C SER A 22 -26.72 -8.45 -2.39
N ALA A 23 -26.77 -7.46 -3.26
CA ALA A 23 -26.57 -7.60 -4.69
C ALA A 23 -25.18 -8.19 -5.04
N CYS A 24 -24.15 -7.92 -4.22
CA CYS A 24 -22.83 -8.53 -4.36
C CYS A 24 -22.72 -9.93 -3.74
N GLY A 25 -23.80 -10.45 -3.15
CA GLY A 25 -23.89 -11.80 -2.60
C GLY A 25 -23.39 -11.97 -1.17
N ARG A 26 -23.11 -10.90 -0.46
CA ARG A 26 -22.54 -10.91 0.90
C ARG A 26 -23.49 -10.28 1.93
N PRO A 27 -23.42 -10.68 3.22
CA PRO A 27 -24.19 -10.03 4.29
C PRO A 27 -23.56 -8.67 4.64
N TRP A 28 -24.40 -7.75 5.15
CA TRP A 28 -23.91 -6.53 5.79
C TRP A 28 -23.87 -6.75 7.30
N ARG A 29 -22.75 -6.41 7.91
CA ARG A 29 -22.57 -6.54 9.36
C ARG A 29 -22.13 -5.22 9.97
N ASP A 30 -22.56 -4.95 11.20
CA ASP A 30 -22.04 -3.82 11.97
C ASP A 30 -20.52 -4.02 12.13
N ARG A 31 -19.75 -2.96 11.87
CA ARG A 31 -18.30 -3.01 12.12
C ARG A 31 -18.01 -3.20 13.61
N LEU A 32 -18.86 -2.64 14.46
CA LEU A 32 -18.71 -2.73 15.91
C LEU A 32 -19.35 -4.02 16.44
N ASP A 33 -18.64 -4.68 17.32
CA ASP A 33 -19.20 -5.62 18.27
C ASP A 33 -19.75 -4.88 19.51
N GLU A 34 -20.20 -5.58 20.53
CA GLU A 34 -20.75 -4.96 21.74
C GLU A 34 -19.73 -4.10 22.49
N ARG A 35 -18.45 -4.52 22.54
CA ARG A 35 -17.37 -3.75 23.16
C ARG A 35 -17.06 -2.48 22.36
N GLY A 36 -16.98 -2.61 21.03
CA GLY A 36 -16.81 -1.48 20.13
C GLY A 36 -17.95 -0.46 20.24
N ALA A 37 -19.20 -0.91 20.36
CA ALA A 37 -20.35 -0.05 20.57
C ALA A 37 -20.27 0.71 21.91
N GLY A 38 -19.89 0.03 22.99
CA GLY A 38 -19.64 0.66 24.29
C GLY A 38 -18.51 1.69 24.23
N ARG A 39 -17.42 1.38 23.52
CA ARG A 39 -16.31 2.32 23.29
C ARG A 39 -16.76 3.54 22.50
N ALA A 40 -17.54 3.38 21.44
CA ALA A 40 -18.07 4.51 20.66
C ALA A 40 -18.90 5.46 21.52
N LEU A 41 -19.76 4.91 22.39
CA LEU A 41 -20.53 5.70 23.33
C LEU A 41 -19.64 6.45 24.33
N ALA A 42 -18.64 5.80 24.89
CA ALA A 42 -17.68 6.43 25.81
C ALA A 42 -16.88 7.55 25.13
N ILE A 43 -16.44 7.37 23.86
CA ILE A 43 -15.80 8.41 23.06
C ILE A 43 -16.72 9.63 22.91
N ALA A 44 -17.96 9.42 22.46
CA ALA A 44 -18.94 10.52 22.26
C ALA A 44 -19.24 11.27 23.56
N GLN A 45 -19.34 10.57 24.69
CA GLN A 45 -19.59 11.19 26.02
C GLN A 45 -18.38 11.97 26.54
N ARG A 46 -17.17 11.42 26.39
CA ARG A 46 -15.94 12.03 26.90
C ARG A 46 -15.51 13.22 26.08
N HIS A 47 -15.70 13.14 24.75
CA HIS A 47 -15.31 14.15 23.79
C HIS A 47 -16.58 14.74 23.14
N GLY A 48 -17.26 15.64 23.82
CA GLY A 48 -18.57 16.20 23.42
C GLY A 48 -18.59 16.91 22.07
N ASN A 49 -17.41 17.19 21.47
CA ASN A 49 -17.25 17.72 20.12
C ASN A 49 -17.07 16.63 19.05
N VAL A 50 -17.06 15.34 19.42
CA VAL A 50 -16.97 14.19 18.50
C VAL A 50 -18.37 13.68 18.21
N PRO A 51 -18.91 13.87 16.98
CA PRO A 51 -20.22 13.36 16.61
C PRO A 51 -20.29 11.83 16.70
N GLU A 52 -21.48 11.29 16.97
CA GLU A 52 -21.69 9.85 17.13
C GLU A 52 -21.12 9.01 15.98
N LEU A 53 -21.33 9.44 14.73
CA LEU A 53 -20.80 8.72 13.55
C LEU A 53 -19.27 8.67 13.60
N LEU A 54 -18.59 9.77 13.94
CA LEU A 54 -17.14 9.79 14.07
C LEU A 54 -16.67 8.91 15.23
N ALA A 55 -17.36 8.92 16.37
CA ALA A 55 -17.06 8.06 17.50
C ALA A 55 -17.16 6.57 17.13
N ARG A 56 -18.18 6.18 16.34
CA ARG A 56 -18.32 4.82 15.81
C ARG A 56 -17.16 4.45 14.88
N ILE A 57 -16.77 5.37 13.98
CA ILE A 57 -15.64 5.16 13.08
C ILE A 57 -14.34 4.96 13.89
N LEU A 58 -14.05 5.82 14.85
CA LEU A 58 -12.87 5.73 15.71
C LEU A 58 -12.84 4.40 16.49
N ALA A 59 -13.94 4.04 17.14
CA ALA A 59 -14.07 2.77 17.86
C ALA A 59 -13.87 1.56 16.91
N GLY A 60 -14.39 1.64 15.69
CA GLY A 60 -14.23 0.62 14.65
C GLY A 60 -12.78 0.49 14.11
N ARG A 61 -11.93 1.46 14.40
CA ARG A 61 -10.48 1.45 14.12
C ARG A 61 -9.66 1.06 15.36
N GLY A 62 -10.32 0.71 16.45
CA GLY A 62 -9.64 0.30 17.68
C GLY A 62 -9.10 1.47 18.53
N VAL A 63 -9.49 2.71 18.22
CA VAL A 63 -9.04 3.90 18.96
C VAL A 63 -9.64 3.88 20.36
N GLU A 64 -8.79 3.95 21.40
CA GLU A 64 -9.24 4.04 22.78
C GLU A 64 -9.67 5.48 23.13
N VAL A 65 -10.44 5.64 24.19
CA VAL A 65 -11.04 6.93 24.56
C VAL A 65 -9.98 8.02 24.72
N ASP A 66 -8.87 7.70 25.39
CA ASP A 66 -7.81 8.69 25.68
C ASP A 66 -6.90 8.97 24.46
N GLU A 67 -6.96 8.10 23.42
CA GLU A 67 -6.17 8.26 22.19
C GLU A 67 -6.85 9.17 21.16
N VAL A 68 -8.12 9.52 21.34
CA VAL A 68 -8.91 10.29 20.36
C VAL A 68 -8.22 11.61 19.96
N PRO A 69 -7.68 12.45 20.86
CA PRO A 69 -7.03 13.70 20.46
C PRO A 69 -5.79 13.47 19.59
N SER A 70 -4.93 12.50 19.95
CA SER A 70 -3.72 12.18 19.19
C SER A 70 -4.02 11.48 17.86
N PHE A 71 -5.14 10.75 17.79
CA PHE A 71 -5.61 10.15 16.56
C PHE A 71 -6.14 11.19 15.58
N LEU A 72 -6.92 12.17 16.04
CA LEU A 72 -7.50 13.21 15.19
C LEU A 72 -6.49 14.26 14.74
N ASP A 73 -5.49 14.58 15.57
CA ASP A 73 -4.35 15.44 15.20
C ASP A 73 -3.00 14.72 15.46
N PRO A 74 -2.62 13.77 14.61
CA PRO A 74 -1.37 13.03 14.78
C PRO A 74 -0.18 13.94 14.52
N THR A 75 0.75 14.01 15.47
CA THR A 75 2.01 14.74 15.32
C THR A 75 3.19 13.79 15.30
N VAL A 76 4.18 14.06 14.45
CA VAL A 76 5.42 13.25 14.40
C VAL A 76 6.11 13.27 15.77
N ARG A 77 6.18 14.43 16.42
CA ARG A 77 6.79 14.58 17.75
C ARG A 77 6.08 13.75 18.84
N GLY A 78 4.75 13.67 18.77
CA GLY A 78 3.97 12.96 19.80
C GLY A 78 3.96 11.45 19.64
N LEU A 79 4.12 10.96 18.40
CA LEU A 79 4.01 9.54 18.09
C LEU A 79 5.34 8.86 17.77
N MET A 80 6.41 9.62 17.50
CA MET A 80 7.72 9.06 17.22
C MET A 80 8.46 8.74 18.53
N PRO A 81 8.78 7.46 18.77
CA PRO A 81 9.63 7.09 19.90
C PRO A 81 11.06 7.60 19.68
N ASP A 82 11.92 7.46 20.71
CA ASP A 82 13.34 7.67 20.49
C ASP A 82 13.84 6.73 19.40
N PRO A 83 14.48 7.20 18.31
CA PRO A 83 15.04 6.35 17.28
C PRO A 83 15.96 5.24 17.81
N HIS A 84 16.63 5.46 18.93
CA HIS A 84 17.51 4.48 19.57
C HIS A 84 16.77 3.28 20.20
N THR A 85 15.45 3.23 20.16
CA THR A 85 14.67 2.02 20.49
C THR A 85 14.84 0.92 19.45
N LEU A 86 15.17 1.29 18.20
CA LEU A 86 15.53 0.35 17.15
C LEU A 86 16.94 -0.21 17.40
N VAL A 87 17.08 -1.53 17.27
CA VAL A 87 18.37 -2.21 17.41
C VAL A 87 19.33 -1.68 16.34
N ASP A 88 20.60 -1.53 16.71
CA ASP A 88 21.71 -0.99 15.90
C ASP A 88 21.56 0.49 15.45
N MET A 89 20.46 1.17 15.75
CA MET A 89 20.27 2.58 15.37
C MET A 89 21.38 3.49 15.89
N ARG A 90 21.87 3.23 17.12
CA ARG A 90 22.98 4.03 17.71
C ARG A 90 24.26 3.87 16.90
N ALA A 91 24.61 2.64 16.52
CA ALA A 91 25.79 2.35 15.71
C ALA A 91 25.67 2.94 14.31
N ALA A 92 24.49 2.82 13.69
CA ALA A 92 24.18 3.39 12.39
C ALA A 92 24.32 4.92 12.39
N ALA A 93 23.70 5.59 13.38
CA ALA A 93 23.75 7.05 13.51
C ALA A 93 25.19 7.57 13.75
N ALA A 94 25.95 6.90 14.61
CA ALA A 94 27.34 7.27 14.91
C ALA A 94 28.21 7.12 13.65
N ARG A 95 28.14 5.99 12.94
CA ARG A 95 28.94 5.73 11.73
C ARG A 95 28.57 6.69 10.59
N LEU A 96 27.28 6.99 10.42
CA LEU A 96 26.83 7.98 9.42
C LEU A 96 27.35 9.39 9.78
N ALA A 97 27.32 9.76 11.06
CA ALA A 97 27.88 11.02 11.53
C ALA A 97 29.42 11.07 11.34
N ASP A 98 30.14 9.96 11.55
CA ASP A 98 31.59 9.86 11.25
C ASP A 98 31.86 10.14 9.78
N ALA A 99 31.09 9.52 8.86
CA ALA A 99 31.23 9.74 7.43
C ALA A 99 30.98 11.20 7.04
N ILE A 100 29.95 11.83 7.64
CA ILE A 100 29.62 13.23 7.37
C ILE A 100 30.73 14.16 7.86
N VAL A 101 31.23 13.97 9.09
CA VAL A 101 32.30 14.79 9.65
C VAL A 101 33.61 14.57 8.89
N GLY A 102 33.89 13.31 8.51
CA GLY A 102 35.09 12.92 7.78
C GLY A 102 35.11 13.30 6.30
N GLY A 103 33.96 13.75 5.74
CA GLY A 103 33.83 14.05 4.32
C GLY A 103 33.98 12.82 3.41
N GLU A 104 33.51 11.66 3.87
CA GLU A 104 33.65 10.39 3.18
C GLU A 104 32.75 10.30 1.94
N THR A 105 33.11 9.44 0.98
CA THR A 105 32.22 9.08 -0.12
C THR A 105 31.24 8.01 0.35
N VAL A 106 29.96 8.35 0.37
CA VAL A 106 28.88 7.47 0.80
C VAL A 106 28.13 6.93 -0.40
N ALA A 107 27.95 5.61 -0.47
CA ALA A 107 27.09 4.97 -1.45
C ALA A 107 25.71 4.66 -0.84
N ILE A 108 24.65 4.84 -1.63
CA ILE A 108 23.28 4.46 -1.30
C ILE A 108 22.81 3.44 -2.33
N PHE A 109 22.43 2.26 -1.87
CA PHE A 109 21.80 1.23 -2.68
C PHE A 109 20.33 1.14 -2.29
N GLY A 110 19.42 1.55 -3.17
CA GLY A 110 17.97 1.52 -2.92
C GLY A 110 17.27 0.43 -3.72
N ASP A 111 16.07 0.00 -3.27
CA ASP A 111 15.22 -0.83 -4.11
C ASP A 111 14.63 0.00 -5.29
N TYR A 112 14.13 -0.70 -6.31
CA TYR A 112 13.63 -0.12 -7.57
C TYR A 112 12.19 0.40 -7.48
N ASP A 113 11.52 0.30 -6.35
CA ASP A 113 10.16 0.79 -6.17
C ASP A 113 10.11 2.19 -5.51
N VAL A 114 8.89 2.62 -5.13
CA VAL A 114 8.70 3.97 -4.57
C VAL A 114 9.32 4.11 -3.19
N ASP A 115 9.26 3.07 -2.34
CA ASP A 115 9.82 3.15 -0.99
C ASP A 115 11.35 3.22 -1.05
N GLY A 116 11.99 2.38 -1.88
CA GLY A 116 13.41 2.45 -2.15
C GLY A 116 13.83 3.79 -2.77
N ALA A 117 13.08 4.29 -3.76
CA ALA A 117 13.38 5.57 -4.42
C ALA A 117 13.25 6.77 -3.47
N THR A 118 12.19 6.82 -2.64
CA THR A 118 11.99 7.92 -1.66
C THR A 118 12.99 7.84 -0.52
N SER A 119 13.34 6.64 -0.04
CA SER A 119 14.39 6.40 0.95
C SER A 119 15.75 6.88 0.46
N ALA A 120 16.14 6.47 -0.75
CA ALA A 120 17.40 6.89 -1.37
C ALA A 120 17.46 8.40 -1.61
N ALA A 121 16.35 8.99 -2.08
CA ALA A 121 16.27 10.43 -2.32
C ALA A 121 16.34 11.24 -1.01
N LEU A 122 15.60 10.82 0.03
CA LEU A 122 15.63 11.47 1.35
C LEU A 122 17.05 11.47 1.91
N LEU A 123 17.71 10.32 1.92
CA LEU A 123 19.07 10.18 2.44
C LEU A 123 20.07 10.96 1.58
N GLY A 124 19.97 10.88 0.26
CA GLY A 124 20.83 11.61 -0.67
C GLY A 124 20.70 13.13 -0.54
N ARG A 125 19.48 13.66 -0.38
CA ARG A 125 19.24 15.10 -0.12
C ARG A 125 19.80 15.53 1.22
N TYR A 126 19.65 14.71 2.26
CA TYR A 126 20.24 14.99 3.58
C TYR A 126 21.78 15.02 3.52
N LEU A 127 22.41 14.02 2.90
CA LEU A 127 23.87 14.00 2.73
C LEU A 127 24.36 15.19 1.93
N ARG A 128 23.68 15.56 0.84
CA ARG A 128 23.99 16.76 0.06
C ARG A 128 23.89 18.04 0.89
N TYR A 129 22.88 18.14 1.77
CA TYR A 129 22.75 19.25 2.70
C TYR A 129 23.91 19.32 3.69
N CYS A 130 24.43 18.16 4.13
CA CYS A 130 25.64 18.06 4.97
C CYS A 130 26.94 18.35 4.20
N GLY A 131 26.88 18.55 2.89
CA GLY A 131 28.05 18.83 2.04
C GLY A 131 28.72 17.59 1.43
N LEU A 132 28.09 16.40 1.54
CA LEU A 132 28.60 15.18 0.95
C LEU A 132 27.98 14.90 -0.43
N ARG A 133 28.77 14.28 -1.30
CA ARG A 133 28.28 13.66 -2.53
C ARG A 133 27.99 12.18 -2.25
N ALA A 134 26.74 11.77 -2.46
CA ALA A 134 26.35 10.37 -2.42
C ALA A 134 26.40 9.74 -3.83
N LEU A 135 26.87 8.49 -3.91
CA LEU A 135 26.74 7.62 -5.08
C LEU A 135 25.46 6.83 -4.91
N ILE A 136 24.49 7.01 -5.80
CA ILE A 136 23.20 6.30 -5.70
C ILE A 136 23.13 5.22 -6.78
N HIS A 137 22.83 3.98 -6.38
CA HIS A 137 22.57 2.85 -7.26
C HIS A 137 21.17 2.29 -6.99
N ILE A 138 20.40 2.17 -8.05
CA ILE A 138 19.09 1.50 -8.06
C ILE A 138 19.19 0.33 -9.04
N PRO A 139 19.00 -0.92 -8.61
CA PRO A 139 19.22 -2.08 -9.48
C PRO A 139 18.14 -2.19 -10.56
N ASP A 140 18.53 -2.75 -11.69
CA ASP A 140 17.55 -3.13 -12.71
C ASP A 140 16.83 -4.41 -12.27
N ARG A 141 15.50 -4.30 -12.13
CA ARG A 141 14.65 -5.39 -11.66
C ARG A 141 14.77 -6.67 -12.49
N LEU A 142 14.96 -6.54 -13.81
CA LEU A 142 14.95 -7.67 -14.74
C LEU A 142 16.34 -8.31 -14.86
N PHE A 143 17.40 -7.52 -14.79
CA PHE A 143 18.78 -7.98 -15.00
C PHE A 143 19.53 -8.24 -13.69
N GLU A 144 19.38 -7.35 -12.71
CA GLU A 144 20.09 -7.44 -11.42
C GLU A 144 19.25 -8.14 -10.35
N GLY A 145 17.91 -8.05 -10.43
CA GLY A 145 17.00 -8.62 -9.44
C GLY A 145 16.74 -7.70 -8.26
N TYR A 146 16.43 -8.28 -7.11
CA TYR A 146 16.12 -7.57 -5.87
C TYR A 146 17.33 -7.51 -4.93
N GLY A 147 17.61 -6.33 -4.40
CA GLY A 147 18.62 -6.08 -3.39
C GLY A 147 20.06 -6.02 -3.92
N PRO A 148 21.03 -5.78 -3.03
CA PRO A 148 22.45 -5.67 -3.38
C PRO A 148 22.99 -6.93 -4.07
N ASN A 149 23.86 -6.72 -5.05
CA ASN A 149 24.64 -7.77 -5.69
C ASN A 149 26.15 -7.45 -5.60
N ALA A 150 27.00 -8.48 -5.69
CA ALA A 150 28.43 -8.34 -5.50
C ALA A 150 29.11 -7.43 -6.56
N GLU A 151 28.56 -7.38 -7.78
CA GLU A 151 29.11 -6.56 -8.85
C GLU A 151 28.86 -5.06 -8.57
N ALA A 152 27.65 -4.70 -8.18
CA ALA A 152 27.31 -3.33 -7.80
C ALA A 152 28.10 -2.87 -6.57
N VAL A 153 28.26 -3.75 -5.57
CA VAL A 153 29.07 -3.47 -4.36
C VAL A 153 30.51 -3.14 -4.74
N ARG A 154 31.16 -3.97 -5.57
CA ARG A 154 32.53 -3.71 -6.08
C ARG A 154 32.61 -2.43 -6.90
N ALA A 155 31.61 -2.17 -7.75
CA ALA A 155 31.60 -0.96 -8.59
C ALA A 155 31.47 0.32 -7.74
N LEU A 156 30.68 0.31 -6.66
CA LEU A 156 30.57 1.45 -5.74
C LEU A 156 31.87 1.67 -4.94
N ALA A 157 32.49 0.59 -4.44
CA ALA A 157 33.79 0.68 -3.77
C ALA A 157 34.90 1.22 -4.70
N ALA A 158 34.91 0.77 -5.97
CA ALA A 158 35.88 1.26 -6.97
C ALA A 158 35.70 2.76 -7.29
N GLN A 159 34.49 3.33 -7.07
CA GLN A 159 34.24 4.76 -7.16
C GLN A 159 34.62 5.54 -5.90
N GLY A 160 35.23 4.88 -4.90
CA GLY A 160 35.75 5.47 -3.68
C GLY A 160 34.78 5.47 -2.50
N ALA A 161 33.66 4.74 -2.58
CA ALA A 161 32.78 4.60 -1.42
C ALA A 161 33.48 3.87 -0.27
N THR A 162 33.38 4.42 0.95
CA THR A 162 33.85 3.84 2.20
C THR A 162 32.72 3.39 3.12
N LEU A 163 31.52 3.89 2.87
CA LEU A 163 30.29 3.53 3.56
C LEU A 163 29.19 3.25 2.51
N LEU A 164 28.54 2.09 2.64
CA LEU A 164 27.36 1.70 1.88
C LEU A 164 26.13 1.71 2.79
N LEU A 165 25.10 2.46 2.41
CA LEU A 165 23.78 2.38 3.02
C LEU A 165 22.84 1.65 2.07
N THR A 166 22.27 0.52 2.50
CA THR A 166 21.19 -0.11 1.75
C THR A 166 19.87 0.37 2.33
N VAL A 167 18.92 0.73 1.48
CA VAL A 167 17.60 1.21 1.88
C VAL A 167 16.51 0.40 1.18
N ASP A 168 15.53 -0.05 1.95
CA ASP A 168 14.42 -0.91 1.49
C ASP A 168 14.88 -2.27 0.95
N CYS A 169 16.06 -2.69 1.31
CA CYS A 169 16.67 -3.97 0.96
C CYS A 169 17.89 -4.22 1.83
N GLY A 170 18.43 -5.44 1.76
CA GLY A 170 19.72 -5.76 2.37
C GLY A 170 19.63 -6.76 3.51
N THR A 171 18.52 -6.87 4.24
CA THR A 171 18.38 -7.76 5.41
C THR A 171 18.70 -9.23 5.10
N THR A 172 18.41 -9.70 3.89
CA THR A 172 18.67 -11.07 3.45
C THR A 172 19.85 -11.20 2.47
N SER A 173 20.60 -10.12 2.24
CA SER A 173 21.68 -10.07 1.24
C SER A 173 23.03 -10.54 1.81
N HIS A 174 23.10 -11.79 2.28
CA HIS A 174 24.26 -12.32 3.00
C HIS A 174 25.56 -12.29 2.20
N GLU A 175 25.56 -12.84 0.98
CA GLU A 175 26.77 -12.95 0.16
C GLU A 175 27.28 -11.57 -0.32
N PRO A 176 26.44 -10.67 -0.87
CA PRO A 176 26.90 -9.34 -1.29
C PRO A 176 27.46 -8.49 -0.15
N LEU A 177 26.86 -8.58 1.06
CA LEU A 177 27.35 -7.82 2.21
C LEU A 177 28.58 -8.45 2.85
N LEU A 178 28.79 -9.76 2.72
CA LEU A 178 30.06 -10.40 3.06
C LEU A 178 31.18 -9.94 2.11
N GLU A 179 30.89 -9.81 0.83
CA GLU A 179 31.82 -9.23 -0.16
C GLU A 179 32.18 -7.78 0.20
N ALA A 180 31.19 -6.93 0.52
CA ALA A 180 31.43 -5.56 0.97
C ALA A 180 32.42 -5.51 2.12
N ARG A 181 32.20 -6.34 3.15
CA ARG A 181 33.10 -6.45 4.30
C ARG A 181 34.51 -6.90 3.90
N SER A 182 34.64 -7.85 2.95
CA SER A 182 35.93 -8.38 2.50
C SER A 182 36.80 -7.34 1.81
N ILE A 183 36.18 -6.36 1.15
CA ILE A 183 36.87 -5.25 0.46
C ILE A 183 36.98 -3.98 1.33
N GLY A 184 36.62 -4.06 2.61
CA GLY A 184 36.77 -2.97 3.58
C GLY A 184 35.70 -1.87 3.45
N LEU A 185 34.57 -2.16 2.86
CA LEU A 185 33.43 -1.26 2.76
C LEU A 185 32.49 -1.47 3.96
N ASP A 186 32.31 -0.45 4.80
CA ASP A 186 31.35 -0.49 5.90
C ASP A 186 29.93 -0.48 5.35
N VAL A 187 29.04 -1.24 5.98
CA VAL A 187 27.64 -1.35 5.54
C VAL A 187 26.67 -1.03 6.68
N ILE A 188 25.68 -0.20 6.39
CA ILE A 188 24.49 0.02 7.22
C ILE A 188 23.27 -0.41 6.40
N VAL A 189 22.50 -1.35 6.94
CA VAL A 189 21.22 -1.79 6.35
C VAL A 189 20.08 -1.04 7.03
N ILE A 190 19.20 -0.42 6.25
CA ILE A 190 17.96 0.25 6.69
C ILE A 190 16.82 -0.39 5.93
N ASP A 191 16.14 -1.34 6.56
CA ASP A 191 15.19 -2.22 5.88
C ASP A 191 13.99 -2.54 6.80
N HIS A 192 12.88 -2.98 6.23
CA HIS A 192 11.70 -3.38 6.98
C HIS A 192 11.17 -4.78 6.58
N HIS A 193 11.83 -5.44 5.65
CA HIS A 193 11.47 -6.80 5.25
C HIS A 193 11.74 -7.80 6.38
N GLN A 194 11.05 -8.96 6.31
CA GLN A 194 11.24 -10.02 7.30
C GLN A 194 12.70 -10.46 7.35
N ALA A 195 13.25 -10.50 8.56
CA ALA A 195 14.61 -10.95 8.79
C ALA A 195 14.64 -12.45 9.13
N ASP A 196 15.70 -13.11 8.69
CA ASP A 196 16.04 -14.47 9.13
C ASP A 196 16.70 -14.44 10.53
N GLU A 197 16.85 -15.62 11.17
CA GLU A 197 17.60 -15.74 12.42
C GLU A 197 19.04 -15.23 12.28
N ARG A 198 19.65 -15.48 11.13
CA ARG A 198 21.00 -15.00 10.82
C ARG A 198 20.93 -13.70 10.05
N LEU A 199 21.51 -12.65 10.59
CA LEU A 199 21.64 -11.35 9.92
C LEU A 199 22.85 -11.30 8.99
N PRO A 200 22.86 -10.43 7.97
CA PRO A 200 23.98 -10.25 7.06
C PRO A 200 25.17 -9.58 7.75
N ALA A 201 26.35 -9.69 7.13
CA ALA A 201 27.59 -9.12 7.63
C ALA A 201 27.62 -7.59 7.39
N ALA A 202 26.92 -6.83 8.20
CA ALA A 202 26.89 -5.37 8.19
C ALA A 202 27.40 -4.81 9.53
N LEU A 203 27.81 -3.53 9.54
CA LEU A 203 28.16 -2.80 10.75
C LEU A 203 26.91 -2.58 11.62
N ALA A 204 25.79 -2.27 10.98
CA ALA A 204 24.50 -2.07 11.63
C ALA A 204 23.37 -2.57 10.70
N VAL A 205 22.36 -3.22 11.30
CA VAL A 205 21.13 -3.64 10.61
C VAL A 205 19.94 -3.04 11.35
N VAL A 206 19.49 -1.87 10.88
CA VAL A 206 18.31 -1.18 11.41
C VAL A 206 17.08 -1.75 10.71
N ASN A 207 16.42 -2.71 11.38
CA ASN A 207 15.22 -3.36 10.87
C ASN A 207 14.33 -3.77 12.05
N PRO A 208 13.11 -3.20 12.20
CA PRO A 208 12.20 -3.53 13.30
C PRO A 208 11.56 -4.93 13.19
N ASN A 209 11.77 -5.63 12.07
CA ASN A 209 11.31 -7.00 11.86
C ASN A 209 12.39 -8.05 12.11
N ARG A 210 13.50 -7.66 12.75
CA ARG A 210 14.48 -8.58 13.34
C ARG A 210 13.86 -9.29 14.55
N LEU A 211 14.31 -10.51 14.82
CA LEU A 211 13.81 -11.30 15.95
C LEU A 211 14.15 -10.70 17.33
N ASP A 212 15.21 -9.92 17.41
CA ASP A 212 15.73 -9.27 18.63
C ASP A 212 15.32 -7.80 18.78
N ASP A 213 14.54 -7.24 17.81
CA ASP A 213 14.01 -5.88 17.92
C ASP A 213 12.69 -5.86 18.68
N LEU A 214 12.61 -5.02 19.71
CA LEU A 214 11.43 -4.85 20.57
C LEU A 214 10.78 -3.46 20.43
N SER A 215 11.14 -2.70 19.40
CA SER A 215 10.64 -1.34 19.18
C SER A 215 9.13 -1.28 18.88
N ALA A 216 8.53 -2.38 18.47
CA ALA A 216 7.15 -2.46 17.96
C ALA A 216 6.89 -1.56 16.74
N LEU A 217 7.92 -1.28 15.92
CA LEU A 217 7.86 -0.43 14.74
C LEU A 217 7.82 -1.22 13.42
N GLY A 218 7.59 -2.53 13.47
CA GLY A 218 7.59 -3.43 12.30
C GLY A 218 6.59 -3.07 11.19
N GLN A 219 5.68 -2.12 11.44
CA GLN A 219 4.75 -1.60 10.44
C GLN A 219 5.30 -0.42 9.62
N LEU A 220 6.50 0.10 9.93
CA LEU A 220 7.07 1.22 9.19
C LEU A 220 7.55 0.78 7.80
N ALA A 221 7.37 1.64 6.80
CA ALA A 221 8.05 1.54 5.52
C ALA A 221 9.54 1.92 5.67
N ALA A 222 10.37 1.50 4.73
CA ALA A 222 11.82 1.80 4.78
C ALA A 222 12.11 3.30 4.77
N VAL A 223 11.31 4.11 4.08
CA VAL A 223 11.45 5.58 4.12
C VAL A 223 11.21 6.16 5.51
N GLY A 224 10.28 5.57 6.28
CA GLY A 224 10.06 5.95 7.68
C GLY A 224 11.25 5.64 8.57
N LEU A 225 11.87 4.47 8.39
CA LEU A 225 13.10 4.08 9.08
C LEU A 225 14.30 4.93 8.66
N THR A 226 14.41 5.23 7.36
CA THR A 226 15.42 6.15 6.83
C THR A 226 15.28 7.54 7.45
N PHE A 227 14.06 8.04 7.58
CA PHE A 227 13.80 9.31 8.25
C PHE A 227 14.21 9.29 9.72
N MET A 228 13.91 8.21 10.47
CA MET A 228 14.34 8.02 11.85
C MET A 228 15.87 7.94 11.96
N THR A 229 16.53 7.27 11.00
CA THR A 229 18.01 7.19 10.94
C THR A 229 18.62 8.56 10.72
N VAL A 230 18.05 9.37 9.82
CA VAL A 230 18.48 10.75 9.60
C VAL A 230 18.30 11.61 10.86
N ILE A 231 17.19 11.46 11.58
CA ILE A 231 16.97 12.16 12.87
C ILE A 231 18.04 11.74 13.90
N ALA A 232 18.34 10.46 14.02
CA ALA A 232 19.36 9.95 14.95
C ALA A 232 20.75 10.49 14.59
N ALA A 233 21.14 10.44 13.32
CA ALA A 233 22.42 10.98 12.84
C ALA A 233 22.50 12.51 13.05
N ASN A 234 21.40 13.22 12.79
CA ASN A 234 21.35 14.67 12.99
C ASN A 234 21.48 15.06 14.47
N ARG A 235 20.92 14.28 15.40
CA ARG A 235 21.13 14.44 16.85
C ARG A 235 22.60 14.21 17.24
N GLU A 236 23.23 13.17 16.66
CA GLU A 236 24.65 12.88 16.88
C GLU A 236 25.54 14.02 16.37
N LEU A 237 25.27 14.54 15.16
CA LEU A 237 25.97 15.71 14.61
C LEU A 237 25.81 16.96 15.47
N ARG A 238 24.64 17.16 16.06
CA ARG A 238 24.39 18.27 16.99
C ARG A 238 25.23 18.13 18.26
N THR A 239 25.31 16.93 18.82
CA THR A 239 26.14 16.62 20.00
C THR A 239 27.62 16.86 19.73
N ARG A 240 28.08 16.60 18.50
CA ARG A 240 29.46 16.84 18.05
C ARG A 240 29.75 18.28 17.65
N GLY A 241 28.76 19.20 17.72
CA GLY A 241 28.94 20.59 17.34
C GLY A 241 29.05 20.82 15.82
N PHE A 242 28.61 19.90 14.99
CA PHE A 242 28.70 20.04 13.53
C PHE A 242 27.86 21.22 13.01
N TRP A 243 26.71 21.50 13.64
CA TRP A 243 25.79 22.57 13.29
C TRP A 243 26.16 23.91 13.94
N MET A 244 27.44 24.28 13.87
CA MET A 244 27.90 25.60 14.30
C MET A 244 28.10 26.51 13.07
N PRO A 245 27.91 27.85 13.21
CA PRO A 245 28.15 28.74 12.09
C PRO A 245 29.47 28.47 11.38
N PRO A 246 29.51 28.49 10.04
CA PRO A 246 28.46 28.94 9.11
C PRO A 246 27.40 27.87 8.76
N ARG A 247 27.46 26.64 9.32
CA ARG A 247 26.49 25.56 9.04
C ARG A 247 25.21 25.78 9.83
N SER A 248 24.06 25.63 9.18
CA SER A 248 22.74 25.61 9.82
C SER A 248 22.22 24.17 9.87
N GLU A 249 21.43 23.86 10.87
CA GLU A 249 20.73 22.57 10.97
C GLU A 249 19.56 22.51 9.98
N PRO A 250 19.35 21.40 9.26
CA PRO A 250 18.22 21.28 8.31
C PRO A 250 16.88 21.16 9.01
N ASP A 251 15.82 21.71 8.39
CA ASP A 251 14.45 21.37 8.76
C ASP A 251 14.10 19.98 8.21
N LEU A 252 14.25 18.96 9.06
CA LEU A 252 13.96 17.57 8.68
C LEU A 252 12.49 17.34 8.35
N LEU A 253 11.55 18.17 8.86
CA LEU A 253 10.14 18.03 8.56
C LEU A 253 9.81 18.36 7.09
N SER A 254 10.70 19.06 6.40
CA SER A 254 10.58 19.28 4.94
C SER A 254 10.61 17.99 4.12
N PHE A 255 11.24 16.91 4.62
CA PHE A 255 11.30 15.60 3.95
C PHE A 255 10.05 14.73 4.14
N LEU A 256 9.06 15.18 4.92
CA LEU A 256 7.85 14.39 5.17
C LEU A 256 7.01 14.17 3.91
N ASP A 257 7.16 14.95 2.87
CA ASP A 257 6.56 14.73 1.56
C ASP A 257 7.04 13.41 0.94
N LEU A 258 8.36 13.15 0.97
CA LEU A 258 8.96 11.88 0.53
C LEU A 258 8.53 10.73 1.43
N VAL A 259 8.55 10.95 2.76
CA VAL A 259 8.14 9.92 3.73
C VAL A 259 6.69 9.51 3.52
N ALA A 260 5.78 10.46 3.28
CA ALA A 260 4.39 10.13 3.01
C ALA A 260 4.21 9.35 1.70
N LEU A 261 4.96 9.72 0.65
CA LEU A 261 4.86 9.05 -0.65
C LEU A 261 5.31 7.59 -0.55
N GLY A 262 6.49 7.29 0.02
CA GLY A 262 6.97 5.92 0.20
C GLY A 262 6.04 5.12 1.10
N THR A 263 5.67 5.66 2.27
CA THR A 263 4.76 5.00 3.23
C THR A 263 3.43 4.57 2.59
N VAL A 264 2.80 5.45 1.79
CA VAL A 264 1.52 5.10 1.13
C VAL A 264 1.73 4.13 -0.02
N ALA A 265 2.80 4.29 -0.79
CA ALA A 265 3.05 3.47 -1.97
C ALA A 265 3.44 2.03 -1.62
N ASP A 266 4.13 1.82 -0.49
CA ASP A 266 4.47 0.51 0.05
C ASP A 266 3.27 -0.21 0.71
N VAL A 267 2.12 0.48 0.84
CA VAL A 267 0.87 -0.09 1.36
C VAL A 267 0.95 -0.55 2.82
N VAL A 268 1.89 -0.03 3.60
CA VAL A 268 1.97 -0.30 5.04
C VAL A 268 0.78 0.31 5.80
N PRO A 269 0.43 -0.24 6.98
CA PRO A 269 -0.72 0.26 7.74
C PRO A 269 -0.59 1.74 8.14
N LEU A 270 -1.60 2.54 7.83
CA LEU A 270 -1.66 3.98 8.18
C LEU A 270 -2.14 4.16 9.63
N THR A 271 -1.41 3.54 10.56
CA THR A 271 -1.64 3.59 12.02
C THR A 271 -0.41 4.19 12.72
N GLY A 272 -0.57 4.63 13.97
CA GLY A 272 0.54 5.14 14.78
C GLY A 272 1.40 6.18 14.05
N LEU A 273 2.72 5.94 14.00
CA LEU A 273 3.67 6.86 13.39
C LEU A 273 3.49 7.01 11.86
N ASN A 274 3.15 5.93 11.14
CA ASN A 274 2.85 6.02 9.70
C ASN A 274 1.70 7.00 9.42
N ARG A 275 0.68 6.99 10.29
CA ARG A 275 -0.43 7.94 10.20
C ARG A 275 0.04 9.37 10.34
N ALA A 276 0.93 9.66 11.30
CA ALA A 276 1.52 10.98 11.49
C ALA A 276 2.38 11.41 10.29
N PHE A 277 3.21 10.51 9.78
CA PHE A 277 4.03 10.76 8.60
C PHE A 277 3.17 11.14 7.38
N VAL A 278 2.12 10.38 7.11
CA VAL A 278 1.25 10.67 5.97
C VAL A 278 0.43 11.95 6.21
N ALA A 279 -0.15 12.14 7.40
CA ALA A 279 -0.93 13.34 7.69
C ALA A 279 -0.10 14.63 7.54
N LYS A 280 1.11 14.65 8.11
CA LYS A 280 2.01 15.83 8.04
C LYS A 280 2.71 15.93 6.68
N GLY A 281 3.02 14.80 6.04
CA GLY A 281 3.60 14.77 4.70
C GLY A 281 2.65 15.28 3.62
N LEU A 282 1.35 15.02 3.72
CA LEU A 282 0.34 15.62 2.84
C LEU A 282 0.29 17.16 2.97
N LEU A 283 0.56 17.69 4.17
CA LEU A 283 0.71 19.15 4.35
C LEU A 283 2.00 19.68 3.74
N ALA A 284 3.10 18.92 3.84
CA ALA A 284 4.37 19.26 3.17
C ALA A 284 4.21 19.27 1.64
N LEU A 285 3.56 18.25 1.06
CA LEU A 285 3.26 18.18 -0.38
C LEU A 285 2.46 19.39 -0.90
N ARG A 286 1.56 19.97 -0.08
CA ARG A 286 0.80 21.19 -0.47
C ARG A 286 1.70 22.40 -0.70
N ARG A 287 2.86 22.48 -0.03
CA ARG A 287 3.82 23.58 -0.21
C ARG A 287 4.56 23.51 -1.54
N ARG A 288 4.63 22.31 -2.15
CA ARG A 288 5.31 22.08 -3.45
C ARG A 288 6.80 22.48 -3.42
N ASP A 289 7.46 22.30 -2.29
CA ASP A 289 8.87 22.66 -2.10
C ASP A 289 9.83 21.70 -2.84
N ASN A 290 9.44 20.44 -3.06
CA ASN A 290 10.21 19.49 -3.84
C ASN A 290 9.85 19.62 -5.32
N ALA A 291 10.82 20.07 -6.16
CA ALA A 291 10.62 20.30 -7.58
C ALA A 291 10.22 19.02 -8.34
N GLY A 292 10.79 17.86 -7.98
CA GLY A 292 10.47 16.58 -8.60
C GLY A 292 9.04 16.13 -8.31
N LEU A 293 8.60 16.22 -7.03
CA LEU A 293 7.22 15.91 -6.65
C LEU A 293 6.24 16.89 -7.30
N THR A 294 6.60 18.16 -7.39
CA THR A 294 5.80 19.19 -8.06
C THR A 294 5.58 18.84 -9.53
N ALA A 295 6.65 18.53 -10.27
CA ALA A 295 6.57 18.11 -11.66
C ALA A 295 5.73 16.84 -11.84
N LEU A 296 5.85 15.87 -10.92
CA LEU A 296 5.07 14.64 -10.95
C LEU A 296 3.57 14.88 -10.70
N MET A 297 3.22 15.80 -9.78
CA MET A 297 1.84 16.22 -9.56
C MET A 297 1.25 16.93 -10.78
N ASP A 298 2.05 17.75 -11.46
CA ASP A 298 1.61 18.49 -12.65
C ASP A 298 1.32 17.56 -13.85
N VAL A 299 2.21 16.62 -14.16
CA VAL A 299 1.97 15.63 -15.24
C VAL A 299 0.83 14.68 -14.90
N ALA A 300 0.61 14.40 -13.61
CA ALA A 300 -0.53 13.63 -13.12
C ALA A 300 -1.85 14.43 -13.13
N ARG A 301 -1.81 15.73 -13.43
CA ARG A 301 -2.95 16.67 -13.41
C ARG A 301 -3.69 16.65 -12.07
N LEU A 302 -2.93 16.58 -10.99
CA LEU A 302 -3.50 16.58 -9.65
C LEU A 302 -4.16 17.93 -9.38
N SER A 303 -5.48 17.92 -9.22
CA SER A 303 -6.30 19.09 -8.91
C SER A 303 -6.71 19.05 -7.42
N GLY A 304 -6.58 20.16 -6.73
CA GLY A 304 -6.90 20.29 -5.30
C GLY A 304 -5.80 19.77 -4.37
N PRO A 305 -6.11 19.64 -3.06
CA PRO A 305 -5.14 19.21 -2.07
C PRO A 305 -4.77 17.73 -2.26
N PRO A 306 -3.48 17.36 -2.08
CA PRO A 306 -3.07 15.97 -2.09
C PRO A 306 -3.80 15.14 -1.03
N GLU A 307 -4.17 13.93 -1.40
CA GLU A 307 -4.81 12.91 -0.55
C GLU A 307 -4.04 11.59 -0.67
N PRO A 308 -4.16 10.64 0.28
CA PRO A 308 -3.39 9.40 0.23
C PRO A 308 -3.57 8.62 -1.08
N TRP A 309 -4.77 8.58 -1.64
CA TRP A 309 -5.03 7.87 -2.88
C TRP A 309 -4.26 8.48 -4.09
N HIS A 310 -3.97 9.79 -4.08
CA HIS A 310 -3.11 10.40 -5.10
C HIS A 310 -1.69 9.82 -5.03
N LEU A 311 -1.16 9.62 -3.82
CA LEU A 311 0.17 9.04 -3.63
C LEU A 311 0.22 7.60 -4.13
N GLY A 312 -0.74 6.77 -3.72
CA GLY A 312 -0.77 5.34 -4.07
C GLY A 312 -1.20 5.04 -5.51
N PHE A 313 -2.08 5.87 -6.12
CA PHE A 313 -2.67 5.55 -7.43
C PHE A 313 -2.30 6.50 -8.57
N LEU A 314 -1.79 7.69 -8.26
CA LEU A 314 -1.33 8.63 -9.30
C LEU A 314 0.19 8.77 -9.31
N LEU A 315 0.82 9.13 -8.19
CA LEU A 315 2.25 9.44 -8.14
C LEU A 315 3.10 8.17 -8.10
N GLY A 316 2.83 7.27 -7.16
CA GLY A 316 3.57 6.01 -6.99
C GLY A 316 3.66 5.16 -8.26
N PRO A 317 2.55 4.90 -8.98
CA PRO A 317 2.60 4.12 -10.20
C PRO A 317 3.46 4.69 -11.32
N ARG A 318 3.66 6.02 -11.37
CA ARG A 318 4.56 6.67 -12.33
C ARG A 318 6.03 6.38 -12.01
N ILE A 319 6.41 6.52 -10.75
CA ILE A 319 7.78 6.14 -10.30
C ILE A 319 8.01 4.65 -10.55
N ASN A 320 7.09 3.80 -10.12
CA ASN A 320 7.18 2.35 -10.32
C ASN A 320 7.25 1.92 -11.79
N ALA A 321 6.73 2.72 -12.73
CA ALA A 321 6.79 2.41 -14.15
C ALA A 321 8.24 2.40 -14.67
N GLY A 322 9.11 3.24 -14.12
CA GLY A 322 10.55 3.23 -14.43
C GLY A 322 11.17 1.85 -14.18
N GLY A 323 10.98 1.29 -12.99
CA GLY A 323 11.51 -0.03 -12.62
C GLY A 323 10.79 -1.24 -13.27
N ARG A 324 9.64 -1.04 -13.93
CA ARG A 324 8.88 -2.13 -14.58
C ARG A 324 9.16 -2.29 -16.06
N ILE A 325 9.26 -1.18 -16.80
CA ILE A 325 9.38 -1.17 -18.28
C ILE A 325 10.37 -0.12 -18.79
N GLY A 326 11.11 0.53 -17.92
CA GLY A 326 12.08 1.56 -18.25
C GLY A 326 13.33 1.46 -17.39
N ARG A 327 13.87 2.59 -16.98
CA ARG A 327 15.06 2.72 -16.15
C ARG A 327 14.68 2.97 -14.70
N ALA A 328 15.08 2.07 -13.80
CA ALA A 328 14.69 2.09 -12.38
C ALA A 328 15.14 3.38 -11.64
N ALA A 329 16.30 3.91 -12.00
CA ALA A 329 16.86 5.12 -11.39
C ALA A 329 16.05 6.42 -11.65
N LEU A 330 15.14 6.45 -12.65
CA LEU A 330 14.37 7.66 -12.98
C LEU A 330 13.59 8.23 -11.79
N GLY A 331 13.08 7.34 -10.90
CA GLY A 331 12.35 7.76 -9.71
C GLY A 331 13.23 8.58 -8.77
N VAL A 332 14.37 8.03 -8.38
CA VAL A 332 15.29 8.71 -7.46
C VAL A 332 15.93 9.94 -8.13
N GLU A 333 16.27 9.88 -9.42
CA GLU A 333 16.77 11.03 -10.17
C GLU A 333 15.79 12.19 -10.08
N LEU A 334 14.50 11.96 -10.38
CA LEU A 334 13.45 12.98 -10.26
C LEU A 334 13.41 13.62 -8.88
N LEU A 335 13.39 12.78 -7.83
CA LEU A 335 13.24 13.23 -6.44
C LEU A 335 14.48 13.94 -5.88
N MET A 336 15.65 13.76 -6.52
CA MET A 336 16.91 14.40 -6.17
C MET A 336 17.17 15.72 -6.86
N HIS A 337 16.53 15.98 -8.02
CA HIS A 337 16.71 17.20 -8.77
C HIS A 337 16.01 18.41 -8.15
N ASP A 338 16.64 19.60 -8.31
CA ASP A 338 16.08 20.89 -7.91
C ASP A 338 15.78 21.80 -9.14
N ASP A 339 16.33 21.46 -10.33
CA ASP A 339 16.02 22.17 -11.58
C ASP A 339 14.65 21.77 -12.11
N ALA A 340 13.75 22.76 -12.23
CA ALA A 340 12.36 22.54 -12.62
C ALA A 340 12.20 21.99 -14.04
N SER A 341 13.11 22.36 -14.97
CA SER A 341 13.05 21.95 -16.37
C SER A 341 13.43 20.46 -16.51
N GLU A 342 14.44 20.03 -15.78
CA GLU A 342 14.89 18.65 -15.75
C GLU A 342 13.87 17.76 -15.01
N CYS A 343 13.30 18.25 -13.90
CA CYS A 343 12.20 17.59 -13.23
C CYS A 343 10.98 17.39 -14.15
N ALA A 344 10.61 18.40 -14.92
CA ALA A 344 9.52 18.29 -15.88
C ALA A 344 9.80 17.27 -16.98
N ARG A 345 11.04 17.21 -17.48
CA ARG A 345 11.49 16.23 -18.49
C ARG A 345 11.38 14.79 -17.94
N ILE A 346 11.93 14.53 -16.74
CA ILE A 346 11.92 13.20 -16.14
C ILE A 346 10.50 12.80 -15.76
N ALA A 347 9.69 13.70 -15.19
CA ALA A 347 8.29 13.42 -14.86
C ALA A 347 7.46 13.09 -16.12
N GLY A 348 7.70 13.78 -17.24
CA GLY A 348 7.10 13.48 -18.53
C GLY A 348 7.47 12.09 -19.05
N GLU A 349 8.70 11.65 -18.88
CA GLU A 349 9.17 10.31 -19.23
C GLU A 349 8.49 9.24 -18.36
N LEU A 350 8.43 9.45 -17.05
CA LEU A 350 7.73 8.54 -16.11
C LEU A 350 6.23 8.44 -16.42
N ASP A 351 5.57 9.54 -16.80
CA ASP A 351 4.17 9.54 -17.22
C ASP A 351 3.97 8.76 -18.53
N ARG A 352 4.88 8.90 -19.50
CA ARG A 352 4.88 8.12 -20.74
C ARG A 352 5.00 6.62 -20.45
N LEU A 353 6.00 6.22 -19.65
CA LEU A 353 6.20 4.83 -19.22
C LEU A 353 4.99 4.29 -18.47
N ASN A 354 4.37 5.08 -17.58
CA ASN A 354 3.19 4.67 -16.86
C ASN A 354 2.00 4.41 -17.80
N ARG A 355 1.81 5.22 -18.84
CA ARG A 355 0.76 4.98 -19.86
C ARG A 355 1.02 3.71 -20.66
N GLU A 356 2.26 3.46 -21.06
CA GLU A 356 2.66 2.23 -21.74
C GLU A 356 2.43 1.00 -20.85
N ARG A 357 2.87 1.07 -19.59
CA ARG A 357 2.63 0.01 -18.62
C ARG A 357 1.12 -0.26 -18.43
N GLN A 358 0.28 0.79 -18.36
CA GLN A 358 -1.18 0.65 -18.27
C GLN A 358 -1.78 -0.05 -19.49
N ALA A 359 -1.30 0.26 -20.69
CA ALA A 359 -1.75 -0.40 -21.91
C ALA A 359 -1.39 -1.90 -21.92
N ILE A 360 -0.16 -2.24 -21.54
CA ILE A 360 0.31 -3.62 -21.41
C ILE A 360 -0.51 -4.35 -20.33
N GLU A 361 -0.70 -3.72 -19.14
CA GLU A 361 -1.51 -4.29 -18.05
C GLU A 361 -2.93 -4.60 -18.52
N LEU A 362 -3.60 -3.65 -19.18
CA LEU A 362 -4.99 -3.81 -19.63
C LEU A 362 -5.15 -4.97 -20.60
N ALA A 363 -4.26 -5.07 -21.59
CA ALA A 363 -4.29 -6.16 -22.57
C ALA A 363 -4.04 -7.51 -21.90
N THR A 364 -3.05 -7.58 -20.99
CA THR A 364 -2.72 -8.81 -20.27
C THR A 364 -3.84 -9.23 -19.32
N VAL A 365 -4.46 -8.28 -18.61
CA VAL A 365 -5.60 -8.57 -17.70
C VAL A 365 -6.78 -9.14 -18.47
N ALA A 366 -7.14 -8.57 -19.63
CA ALA A 366 -8.25 -9.07 -20.44
C ALA A 366 -8.03 -10.54 -20.86
N GLN A 367 -6.81 -10.89 -21.29
CA GLN A 367 -6.45 -12.25 -21.65
C GLN A 367 -6.46 -13.18 -20.43
N ALA A 368 -5.88 -12.75 -19.30
CA ALA A 368 -5.82 -13.54 -18.07
C ALA A 368 -7.21 -13.76 -17.46
N GLU A 369 -8.11 -12.77 -17.51
CA GLU A 369 -9.50 -12.93 -17.07
C GLU A 369 -10.24 -13.95 -17.92
N ALA A 370 -10.08 -13.94 -19.24
CA ALA A 370 -10.69 -14.92 -20.12
C ALA A 370 -10.20 -16.35 -19.83
N GLU A 371 -8.89 -16.54 -19.61
CA GLU A 371 -8.33 -17.84 -19.19
C GLU A 371 -8.89 -18.28 -17.83
N ALA A 372 -8.92 -17.37 -16.85
CA ALA A 372 -9.43 -17.64 -15.51
C ALA A 372 -10.91 -18.04 -15.54
N MET A 373 -11.74 -17.34 -16.29
CA MET A 373 -13.17 -17.66 -16.44
C MET A 373 -13.38 -19.02 -17.10
N ALA A 374 -12.60 -19.34 -18.12
CA ALA A 374 -12.64 -20.66 -18.76
C ALA A 374 -12.24 -21.79 -17.78
N ALA A 375 -11.23 -21.55 -16.94
CA ALA A 375 -10.77 -22.53 -15.96
C ALA A 375 -11.73 -22.71 -14.77
N LEU A 376 -12.34 -21.62 -14.26
CA LEU A 376 -13.24 -21.65 -13.10
C LEU A 376 -14.67 -22.12 -13.46
N GLY A 377 -15.07 -21.98 -14.73
CA GLY A 377 -16.42 -22.28 -15.20
C GLY A 377 -17.50 -21.31 -14.69
N ALA A 378 -18.76 -21.56 -15.04
CA ALA A 378 -19.88 -20.67 -14.71
C ALA A 378 -20.14 -20.52 -13.20
N GLU A 379 -19.79 -21.53 -12.40
CA GLU A 379 -19.97 -21.53 -10.93
C GLU A 379 -18.75 -20.95 -10.19
N GLU A 380 -17.76 -20.46 -10.92
CA GLU A 380 -16.50 -19.93 -10.36
C GLU A 380 -15.89 -20.85 -9.26
N LYS A 381 -15.80 -22.15 -9.54
CA LYS A 381 -15.21 -23.14 -8.62
C LYS A 381 -13.70 -22.98 -8.53
N GLY A 382 -13.13 -23.41 -7.39
CA GLY A 382 -11.68 -23.42 -7.15
C GLY A 382 -11.22 -22.43 -6.10
N ALA A 383 -10.09 -22.75 -5.48
CA ALA A 383 -9.48 -21.96 -4.40
C ALA A 383 -8.48 -20.91 -4.91
N VAL A 384 -7.92 -21.10 -6.09
CA VAL A 384 -6.86 -20.26 -6.65
C VAL A 384 -7.08 -20.00 -8.14
N VAL A 385 -6.67 -18.83 -8.61
CA VAL A 385 -6.56 -18.52 -10.05
C VAL A 385 -5.10 -18.60 -10.46
N VAL A 386 -4.76 -19.41 -11.45
CA VAL A 386 -3.40 -19.46 -12.02
C VAL A 386 -3.50 -19.33 -13.53
N THR A 387 -3.02 -18.22 -14.06
CA THR A 387 -3.02 -17.91 -15.50
C THR A 387 -1.60 -17.80 -16.02
N ALA A 388 -1.37 -18.22 -17.28
CA ALA A 388 -0.04 -18.21 -17.86
C ALA A 388 -0.10 -18.12 -19.38
N ALA A 389 0.65 -17.22 -19.98
CA ALA A 389 0.75 -17.15 -21.43
C ALA A 389 2.14 -16.70 -21.92
N ASP A 390 2.40 -17.02 -23.18
CA ASP A 390 3.56 -16.50 -23.90
C ASP A 390 3.37 -15.01 -24.22
N GLY A 391 4.48 -14.27 -24.21
CA GLY A 391 4.49 -12.84 -24.59
C GLY A 391 4.00 -11.89 -23.50
N TRP A 392 3.62 -12.37 -22.32
CA TRP A 392 3.36 -11.46 -21.20
C TRP A 392 4.66 -10.85 -20.69
N HIS A 393 4.58 -9.57 -20.33
CA HIS A 393 5.75 -8.86 -19.80
C HIS A 393 5.96 -9.16 -18.31
N PRO A 394 7.12 -9.68 -17.87
CA PRO A 394 7.35 -10.06 -16.47
C PRO A 394 7.21 -8.88 -15.49
N GLY A 395 7.46 -7.64 -15.91
CA GLY A 395 7.28 -6.43 -15.10
C GLY A 395 5.82 -6.11 -14.73
N VAL A 396 4.82 -6.70 -15.42
CA VAL A 396 3.38 -6.42 -15.15
C VAL A 396 2.62 -7.59 -14.54
N VAL A 397 3.13 -8.83 -14.55
CA VAL A 397 2.40 -10.01 -14.05
C VAL A 397 1.95 -9.87 -12.59
N GLY A 398 2.69 -9.15 -11.76
CA GLY A 398 2.28 -8.87 -10.38
C GLY A 398 1.06 -7.95 -10.27
N LEU A 399 0.86 -7.04 -11.23
CA LEU A 399 -0.33 -6.20 -11.33
C LEU A 399 -1.51 -7.01 -11.85
N VAL A 400 -1.28 -7.86 -12.84
CA VAL A 400 -2.31 -8.78 -13.37
C VAL A 400 -2.81 -9.71 -12.27
N ALA A 401 -1.92 -10.34 -11.50
CA ALA A 401 -2.30 -11.17 -10.35
C ALA A 401 -3.14 -10.40 -9.32
N ALA A 402 -2.83 -9.12 -9.07
CA ALA A 402 -3.62 -8.28 -8.17
C ALA A 402 -5.04 -8.04 -8.72
N ARG A 403 -5.19 -7.78 -10.03
CA ARG A 403 -6.50 -7.62 -10.67
C ARG A 403 -7.34 -8.90 -10.65
N LEU A 404 -6.72 -10.03 -10.93
CA LEU A 404 -7.39 -11.34 -10.84
C LEU A 404 -7.86 -11.62 -9.40
N ARG A 405 -7.01 -11.36 -8.40
CA ARG A 405 -7.39 -11.48 -7.00
C ARG A 405 -8.58 -10.57 -6.64
N GLU A 406 -8.55 -9.30 -7.06
CA GLU A 406 -9.66 -8.35 -6.82
C GLU A 406 -10.96 -8.84 -7.45
N ARG A 407 -10.90 -9.31 -8.70
CA ARG A 407 -12.08 -9.75 -9.43
C ARG A 407 -12.68 -11.04 -8.88
N PHE A 408 -11.84 -12.04 -8.57
CA PHE A 408 -12.32 -13.38 -8.20
C PHE A 408 -12.36 -13.64 -6.68
N GLY A 409 -11.88 -12.71 -5.84
CA GLY A 409 -11.91 -12.82 -4.38
C GLY A 409 -11.13 -14.02 -3.84
N ARG A 410 -10.02 -14.40 -4.50
CA ARG A 410 -9.16 -15.54 -4.12
C ARG A 410 -7.72 -15.29 -4.50
N PRO A 411 -6.75 -16.05 -3.94
CA PRO A 411 -5.36 -15.96 -4.36
C PRO A 411 -5.23 -16.14 -5.87
N ALA A 412 -4.36 -15.34 -6.50
CA ALA A 412 -4.17 -15.39 -7.94
C ALA A 412 -2.70 -15.29 -8.32
N PHE A 413 -2.31 -16.05 -9.35
CA PHE A 413 -1.00 -16.01 -9.99
C PHE A 413 -1.15 -15.64 -11.46
N ALA A 414 -0.22 -14.81 -11.96
CA ALA A 414 -0.03 -14.58 -13.39
C ALA A 414 1.43 -14.87 -13.73
N ILE A 415 1.66 -15.63 -14.80
CA ILE A 415 2.97 -16.19 -15.16
C ILE A 415 3.26 -15.85 -16.62
N ALA A 416 4.36 -15.13 -16.84
CA ALA A 416 4.91 -14.87 -18.18
C ALA A 416 5.75 -16.08 -18.59
N LEU A 417 5.37 -16.74 -19.68
CA LEU A 417 6.10 -17.89 -20.24
C LEU A 417 7.11 -17.40 -21.28
N GLU A 418 8.30 -17.95 -21.24
CA GLU A 418 9.39 -17.67 -22.16
C GLU A 418 9.53 -18.77 -23.23
N PRO A 419 10.06 -18.46 -24.43
CA PRO A 419 10.31 -19.46 -25.47
C PRO A 419 11.22 -20.60 -25.01
N GLY A 420 12.12 -20.33 -24.03
CA GLY A 420 13.03 -21.32 -23.44
C GLY A 420 12.35 -22.35 -22.51
N GLY A 421 11.02 -22.31 -22.35
CA GLY A 421 10.26 -23.26 -21.54
C GLY A 421 10.29 -22.97 -20.04
N THR A 422 10.76 -21.79 -19.64
CA THR A 422 10.65 -21.25 -18.27
C THR A 422 9.47 -20.29 -18.17
N GLY A 423 8.99 -20.07 -16.95
CA GLY A 423 7.97 -19.07 -16.67
C GLY A 423 8.30 -18.30 -15.39
N THR A 424 8.23 -16.98 -15.46
CA THR A 424 8.38 -16.07 -14.32
C THR A 424 7.02 -15.50 -13.95
N GLY A 425 6.61 -15.65 -12.70
CA GLY A 425 5.28 -15.27 -12.26
C GLY A 425 5.26 -14.56 -10.92
N SER A 426 4.12 -13.97 -10.64
CA SER A 426 3.82 -13.32 -9.36
C SER A 426 2.45 -13.75 -8.85
N GLY A 427 2.36 -14.01 -7.56
CA GLY A 427 1.12 -14.30 -6.85
C GLY A 427 0.68 -13.15 -5.96
N ARG A 428 -0.63 -13.01 -5.77
CA ARG A 428 -1.26 -12.10 -4.81
C ARG A 428 -2.32 -12.86 -4.02
N SER A 429 -2.28 -12.68 -2.69
CA SER A 429 -3.17 -13.38 -1.77
C SER A 429 -4.35 -12.55 -1.30
N ILE A 430 -5.28 -13.21 -0.62
CA ILE A 430 -6.31 -12.61 0.22
C ILE A 430 -5.89 -12.70 1.70
N ALA A 431 -6.42 -11.82 2.55
CA ALA A 431 -6.12 -11.84 3.98
C ALA A 431 -6.44 -13.21 4.59
N GLY A 432 -5.53 -13.73 5.42
CA GLY A 432 -5.66 -15.04 6.05
C GLY A 432 -5.14 -16.23 5.25
N VAL A 433 -4.65 -16.03 4.02
CA VAL A 433 -4.02 -17.09 3.21
C VAL A 433 -2.54 -16.77 2.97
N ASP A 434 -1.64 -17.59 3.49
CA ASP A 434 -0.18 -17.41 3.38
C ASP A 434 0.36 -18.02 2.08
N LEU A 435 0.53 -17.19 1.04
CA LEU A 435 1.13 -17.61 -0.24
C LEU A 435 2.63 -17.90 -0.10
N GLY A 436 3.35 -17.14 0.71
CA GLY A 436 4.79 -17.34 0.88
C GLY A 436 5.10 -18.75 1.39
N ARG A 437 4.33 -19.23 2.36
CA ARG A 437 4.44 -20.61 2.86
C ARG A 437 4.16 -21.64 1.76
N ALA A 438 3.07 -21.48 1.01
CA ALA A 438 2.71 -22.40 -0.07
C ALA A 438 3.78 -22.43 -1.17
N VAL A 439 4.33 -21.27 -1.54
CA VAL A 439 5.39 -21.15 -2.55
C VAL A 439 6.69 -21.81 -2.07
N ARG A 440 7.15 -21.58 -0.83
CA ARG A 440 8.34 -22.24 -0.27
C ARG A 440 8.19 -23.76 -0.27
N GLN A 441 7.02 -24.27 0.08
CA GLN A 441 6.73 -25.70 0.03
C GLN A 441 6.74 -26.22 -1.41
N ALA A 442 6.19 -25.50 -2.39
CA ALA A 442 6.26 -25.87 -3.80
C ALA A 442 7.72 -25.95 -4.33
N VAL A 443 8.60 -25.07 -3.85
CA VAL A 443 10.05 -25.14 -4.15
C VAL A 443 10.66 -26.41 -3.58
N SER A 444 10.40 -26.75 -2.31
CA SER A 444 10.92 -27.97 -1.67
C SER A 444 10.43 -29.26 -2.34
N MET A 445 9.25 -29.24 -2.97
CA MET A 445 8.69 -30.35 -3.74
C MET A 445 9.21 -30.43 -5.19
N GLY A 446 10.07 -29.49 -5.63
CA GLY A 446 10.58 -29.43 -7.00
C GLY A 446 9.53 -29.04 -8.06
N LEU A 447 8.42 -28.43 -7.65
CA LEU A 447 7.41 -27.86 -8.55
C LEU A 447 7.85 -26.51 -9.10
N LEU A 448 8.65 -25.77 -8.33
CA LEU A 448 9.23 -24.49 -8.69
C LEU A 448 10.76 -24.59 -8.70
N MET A 449 11.39 -23.88 -9.64
CA MET A 449 12.85 -23.71 -9.70
C MET A 449 13.33 -22.73 -8.63
N LYS A 450 12.58 -21.63 -8.46
CA LYS A 450 12.77 -20.59 -7.44
C LYS A 450 11.40 -20.08 -7.02
N GLY A 451 11.31 -19.64 -5.79
CA GLY A 451 10.10 -18.99 -5.30
C GLY A 451 10.28 -18.52 -3.86
N GLY A 452 9.58 -17.46 -3.54
CA GLY A 452 9.60 -16.87 -2.21
C GLY A 452 8.59 -15.73 -2.10
N GLY A 453 8.53 -15.15 -0.95
CA GLY A 453 7.63 -14.03 -0.66
C GLY A 453 7.01 -14.13 0.72
N HIS A 454 6.02 -13.29 0.94
CA HIS A 454 5.29 -13.13 2.19
C HIS A 454 3.85 -13.64 2.07
N ALA A 455 3.07 -13.57 3.15
CA ALA A 455 1.70 -14.05 3.14
C ALA A 455 0.86 -13.46 1.99
N MET A 456 1.00 -12.17 1.68
CA MET A 456 0.15 -11.47 0.70
C MET A 456 0.69 -11.45 -0.74
N ALA A 457 1.96 -11.73 -0.95
CA ALA A 457 2.59 -11.68 -2.27
C ALA A 457 3.75 -12.67 -2.38
N ALA A 458 3.89 -13.31 -3.54
CA ALA A 458 4.98 -14.24 -3.79
C ALA A 458 5.46 -14.16 -5.25
N GLY A 459 6.77 -14.38 -5.46
CA GLY A 459 7.38 -14.56 -6.77
C GLY A 459 7.64 -16.03 -7.03
N VAL A 460 7.51 -16.46 -8.28
CA VAL A 460 7.75 -17.85 -8.69
C VAL A 460 8.50 -17.92 -10.01
N THR A 461 9.38 -18.93 -10.12
CA THR A 461 9.99 -19.32 -11.39
C THR A 461 9.81 -20.82 -11.55
N LEU A 462 9.24 -21.26 -12.67
CA LEU A 462 8.94 -22.67 -12.92
C LEU A 462 9.21 -23.05 -14.36
N ARG A 463 9.30 -24.35 -14.60
CA ARG A 463 9.30 -24.91 -15.95
C ARG A 463 7.86 -25.04 -16.45
N ARG A 464 7.63 -24.79 -17.74
CA ARG A 464 6.32 -24.88 -18.39
C ARG A 464 5.64 -26.24 -18.14
N ASP A 465 6.39 -27.34 -18.18
CA ASP A 465 5.89 -28.69 -17.92
C ASP A 465 5.40 -28.91 -16.48
N LYS A 466 5.80 -28.07 -15.53
CA LYS A 466 5.37 -28.10 -14.12
C LYS A 466 4.14 -27.25 -13.82
N LEU A 467 3.68 -26.44 -14.76
CA LEU A 467 2.57 -25.48 -14.52
C LEU A 467 1.29 -26.16 -14.01
N ASN A 468 0.87 -27.26 -14.63
CA ASN A 468 -0.34 -27.97 -14.23
C ASN A 468 -0.19 -28.62 -12.85
N ALA A 469 0.98 -29.19 -12.54
CA ALA A 469 1.25 -29.75 -11.22
C ALA A 469 1.27 -28.66 -10.13
N PHE A 470 1.80 -27.48 -10.44
CA PHE A 470 1.77 -26.34 -9.54
C PHE A 470 0.33 -25.81 -9.30
N ARG A 471 -0.51 -25.75 -10.36
CA ARG A 471 -1.94 -25.42 -10.23
C ARG A 471 -2.67 -26.37 -9.29
N ALA A 472 -2.52 -27.68 -9.51
CA ALA A 472 -3.16 -28.71 -8.68
C ALA A 472 -2.70 -28.64 -7.22
N TYR A 473 -1.40 -28.47 -6.98
CA TYR A 473 -0.86 -28.31 -5.64
C TYR A 473 -1.46 -27.10 -4.91
N LEU A 474 -1.54 -25.94 -5.57
CA LEU A 474 -2.10 -24.74 -4.95
C LEU A 474 -3.60 -24.90 -4.64
N GLU A 475 -4.34 -25.56 -5.53
CA GLU A 475 -5.77 -25.85 -5.31
C GLU A 475 -5.96 -26.66 -4.03
N ASP A 476 -5.21 -27.75 -3.85
CA ASP A 476 -5.29 -28.59 -2.67
C ASP A 476 -4.81 -27.87 -1.39
N ALA A 477 -3.69 -27.15 -1.48
CA ALA A 477 -3.06 -26.51 -0.33
C ALA A 477 -3.87 -25.34 0.23
N LEU A 478 -4.64 -24.63 -0.62
CA LEU A 478 -5.33 -23.40 -0.24
C LEU A 478 -6.84 -23.58 -0.07
N ALA A 479 -7.45 -24.68 -0.53
CA ALA A 479 -8.90 -24.89 -0.59
C ALA A 479 -9.60 -24.60 0.74
N VAL A 480 -9.16 -25.22 1.82
CA VAL A 480 -9.81 -25.09 3.14
C VAL A 480 -9.77 -23.65 3.68
N ALA A 481 -8.62 -23.00 3.58
CA ALA A 481 -8.44 -21.64 4.08
C ALA A 481 -9.26 -20.62 3.25
N VAL A 482 -9.24 -20.76 1.92
CA VAL A 482 -9.97 -19.86 1.02
C VAL A 482 -11.48 -20.03 1.19
N GLU A 483 -11.98 -21.27 1.31
CA GLU A 483 -13.40 -21.54 1.53
C GLU A 483 -13.89 -20.94 2.85
N ALA A 484 -13.14 -21.11 3.95
CA ALA A 484 -13.47 -20.54 5.24
C ALA A 484 -13.58 -19.01 5.17
N ILE A 485 -12.60 -18.34 4.54
CA ILE A 485 -12.59 -16.87 4.42
C ILE A 485 -13.74 -16.38 3.55
N ARG A 486 -14.03 -17.05 2.43
CA ARG A 486 -15.13 -16.65 1.54
C ARG A 486 -16.51 -16.82 2.18
N ARG A 487 -16.69 -17.77 3.10
CA ARG A 487 -17.93 -17.91 3.87
C ARG A 487 -18.14 -16.79 4.89
N GLU A 488 -17.07 -16.18 5.37
CA GLU A 488 -17.10 -15.09 6.35
C GLU A 488 -17.09 -13.70 5.69
N ASP A 489 -17.00 -13.61 4.36
CA ASP A 489 -16.95 -12.33 3.63
C ASP A 489 -18.23 -11.54 3.88
N ALA A 490 -18.10 -10.41 4.56
CA ALA A 490 -19.19 -9.51 4.90
C ALA A 490 -18.79 -8.05 4.61
N LEU A 491 -19.74 -7.25 4.17
CA LEU A 491 -19.52 -5.80 4.13
C LEU A 491 -19.69 -5.22 5.52
N LEU A 492 -18.61 -4.68 6.08
CA LEU A 492 -18.63 -4.04 7.40
C LEU A 492 -19.09 -2.59 7.29
N ILE A 493 -20.19 -2.25 7.96
CA ILE A 493 -20.81 -0.93 7.94
C ILE A 493 -20.42 -0.14 9.19
N ASP A 494 -19.91 1.07 9.03
CA ASP A 494 -19.49 1.95 10.12
C ASP A 494 -20.67 2.71 10.74
N GLY A 495 -21.70 3.02 9.95
CA GLY A 495 -22.91 3.72 10.41
C GLY A 495 -23.93 3.90 9.30
N ALA A 496 -25.06 4.52 9.61
CA ALA A 496 -26.11 4.83 8.65
C ALA A 496 -26.51 6.31 8.74
N ILE A 497 -26.80 6.91 7.58
CA ILE A 497 -27.35 8.26 7.48
C ILE A 497 -28.40 8.32 6.36
N THR A 498 -29.19 9.41 6.32
CA THR A 498 -30.07 9.71 5.20
C THR A 498 -29.38 10.60 4.17
N ALA A 499 -29.97 10.72 2.96
CA ALA A 499 -29.46 11.64 1.94
C ALA A 499 -29.42 13.10 2.42
N ALA A 500 -30.36 13.51 3.27
CA ALA A 500 -30.39 14.86 3.86
C ALA A 500 -29.18 15.15 4.78
N ALA A 501 -28.70 14.12 5.49
CA ALA A 501 -27.53 14.25 6.37
C ALA A 501 -26.20 14.18 5.61
N ALA A 502 -26.19 13.76 4.34
CA ALA A 502 -24.99 13.64 3.52
C ALA A 502 -24.57 15.02 2.97
N ASN A 503 -24.04 15.86 3.80
CA ASN A 503 -23.59 17.23 3.51
C ASN A 503 -22.06 17.39 3.65
N ASN A 504 -21.55 18.57 3.35
CA ASN A 504 -20.11 18.87 3.42
C ASN A 504 -19.55 18.69 4.84
N GLU A 505 -20.33 18.99 5.87
CA GLU A 505 -19.92 18.88 7.26
C GLU A 505 -19.64 17.41 7.63
N ILE A 506 -20.54 16.48 7.24
CA ILE A 506 -20.36 15.06 7.52
C ILE A 506 -19.13 14.49 6.79
N VAL A 507 -18.89 14.90 5.53
CA VAL A 507 -17.70 14.47 4.78
C VAL A 507 -16.42 14.97 5.45
N THR A 508 -16.41 16.24 5.88
CA THR A 508 -15.28 16.83 6.61
C THR A 508 -15.06 16.12 7.95
N THR A 509 -16.13 15.83 8.68
CA THR A 509 -16.09 15.09 9.94
C THR A 509 -15.47 13.70 9.74
N ILE A 510 -15.93 12.96 8.74
CA ILE A 510 -15.39 11.64 8.38
C ILE A 510 -13.91 11.77 7.98
N ALA A 511 -13.55 12.78 7.20
CA ALA A 511 -12.16 13.03 6.79
C ALA A 511 -11.20 13.23 7.97
N GLY A 512 -11.70 13.70 9.12
CA GLY A 512 -10.93 13.80 10.38
C GLY A 512 -10.40 12.44 10.87
N ALA A 513 -11.08 11.32 10.56
CA ALA A 513 -10.57 9.98 10.84
C ALA A 513 -9.50 9.51 9.82
N GLY A 514 -9.26 10.25 8.73
CA GLY A 514 -8.17 10.01 7.77
C GLY A 514 -6.77 10.36 8.33
N PRO A 515 -5.69 10.08 7.61
CA PRO A 515 -5.64 9.57 6.23
C PRO A 515 -6.11 8.12 6.14
N PHE A 516 -6.89 7.82 5.10
CA PHE A 516 -7.39 6.47 4.84
C PHE A 516 -6.46 5.70 3.90
N GLY A 517 -6.37 4.38 4.13
CA GLY A 517 -5.54 3.47 3.36
C GLY A 517 -5.44 2.11 4.05
N SER A 518 -4.33 1.40 3.87
CA SER A 518 -4.06 0.14 4.56
C SER A 518 -4.14 0.35 6.09
N GLY A 519 -4.73 -0.58 6.82
CA GLY A 519 -4.90 -0.50 8.29
C GLY A 519 -5.93 0.54 8.79
N ASN A 520 -6.30 1.53 7.96
CA ASN A 520 -7.33 2.53 8.25
C ASN A 520 -8.24 2.72 7.03
N PRO A 521 -9.14 1.76 6.72
CA PRO A 521 -9.97 1.83 5.51
C PRO A 521 -10.98 2.98 5.57
N GLU A 522 -11.39 3.48 4.39
CA GLU A 522 -12.47 4.46 4.29
C GLU A 522 -13.74 3.93 4.98
N PRO A 523 -14.46 4.77 5.77
CA PRO A 523 -15.70 4.35 6.40
C PRO A 523 -16.79 4.02 5.39
N VAL A 524 -17.46 2.90 5.60
CA VAL A 524 -18.61 2.47 4.80
C VAL A 524 -19.90 2.91 5.48
N ILE A 525 -20.65 3.75 4.82
CA ILE A 525 -21.91 4.33 5.31
C ILE A 525 -23.08 3.71 4.57
N ALA A 526 -24.09 3.28 5.32
CA ALA A 526 -25.34 2.79 4.76
C ALA A 526 -26.40 3.92 4.61
N PHE A 527 -27.20 3.84 3.57
CA PHE A 527 -28.34 4.71 3.26
C PHE A 527 -29.60 3.85 3.28
N PRO A 528 -30.33 3.79 4.42
CA PRO A 528 -31.48 2.91 4.58
C PRO A 528 -32.69 3.38 3.75
N ALA A 529 -33.36 2.46 3.07
CA ALA A 529 -34.67 2.66 2.44
C ALA A 529 -34.79 3.90 1.54
N HIS A 530 -33.85 4.06 0.59
CA HIS A 530 -33.89 5.10 -0.41
C HIS A 530 -34.49 4.58 -1.73
N THR A 531 -35.26 5.41 -2.43
CA THR A 531 -35.73 5.08 -3.78
C THR A 531 -34.61 5.29 -4.79
N LEU A 532 -34.26 4.28 -5.58
CA LEU A 532 -33.32 4.40 -6.69
C LEU A 532 -34.01 5.06 -7.90
N VAL A 533 -33.94 6.38 -8.02
CA VAL A 533 -34.64 7.15 -9.05
C VAL A 533 -33.93 7.16 -10.40
N TYR A 534 -32.64 6.87 -10.42
CA TYR A 534 -31.84 6.89 -11.64
C TYR A 534 -30.66 5.91 -11.51
N ALA A 535 -30.38 5.15 -12.59
CA ALA A 535 -29.18 4.33 -12.72
C ALA A 535 -28.85 4.13 -14.20
N GLU A 536 -27.66 4.55 -14.64
CA GLU A 536 -27.19 4.42 -16.02
C GLU A 536 -25.68 4.20 -16.09
N ALA A 537 -25.25 3.53 -17.14
CA ALA A 537 -23.83 3.37 -17.42
C ALA A 537 -23.19 4.72 -17.84
N VAL A 538 -22.00 5.01 -17.36
CA VAL A 538 -21.23 6.20 -17.70
C VAL A 538 -19.79 5.80 -18.05
N GLY A 539 -19.29 6.34 -19.17
CA GLY A 539 -18.03 5.86 -19.73
C GLY A 539 -18.11 4.39 -20.14
N GLN A 540 -17.00 3.69 -20.10
CA GLN A 540 -16.94 2.28 -20.55
C GLN A 540 -17.30 1.26 -19.45
N SER A 541 -17.18 1.63 -18.17
CA SER A 541 -17.23 0.62 -17.09
C SER A 541 -17.89 1.08 -15.79
N HIS A 542 -18.41 2.30 -15.70
CA HIS A 542 -18.95 2.84 -14.44
C HIS A 542 -20.49 2.92 -14.50
N MET A 543 -21.13 2.94 -13.31
CA MET A 543 -22.56 3.21 -13.18
C MET A 543 -22.77 4.48 -12.37
N ARG A 544 -23.58 5.41 -12.88
CA ARG A 544 -24.06 6.58 -12.13
C ARG A 544 -25.46 6.30 -11.62
N ALA A 545 -25.74 6.69 -10.40
CA ALA A 545 -27.05 6.51 -9.78
C ALA A 545 -27.48 7.74 -8.99
N ARG A 546 -28.79 7.84 -8.70
CA ARG A 546 -29.38 8.81 -7.77
C ARG A 546 -30.33 8.11 -6.82
N LEU A 547 -30.15 8.38 -5.54
CA LEU A 547 -30.93 7.82 -4.45
C LEU A 547 -31.73 8.95 -3.80
N ARG A 548 -33.04 8.77 -3.62
CA ARG A 548 -33.94 9.74 -3.00
C ARG A 548 -34.46 9.18 -1.67
N ALA A 549 -34.26 9.93 -0.60
CA ALA A 549 -34.79 9.62 0.72
C ALA A 549 -36.30 9.88 0.80
N GLY A 550 -36.96 9.41 1.86
CA GLY A 550 -38.38 9.60 2.08
C GLY A 550 -38.80 11.05 2.28
N ASP A 551 -37.90 11.93 2.70
CA ASP A 551 -38.06 13.39 2.84
C ASP A 551 -37.84 14.16 1.52
N GLY A 552 -37.52 13.45 0.43
CA GLY A 552 -37.26 14.03 -0.88
C GLY A 552 -35.81 14.41 -1.15
N ALA A 553 -34.91 14.39 -0.16
CA ALA A 553 -33.49 14.67 -0.35
C ALA A 553 -32.84 13.64 -1.30
N ILE A 554 -31.92 14.13 -2.13
CA ILE A 554 -31.27 13.30 -3.16
C ILE A 554 -29.76 13.29 -2.96
N ILE A 555 -29.16 12.10 -3.02
CA ILE A 555 -27.71 11.93 -3.12
C ILE A 555 -27.32 11.32 -4.47
N ASN A 556 -26.30 11.93 -5.11
CA ASN A 556 -25.69 11.35 -6.30
C ASN A 556 -24.72 10.23 -5.88
N ALA A 557 -24.71 9.16 -6.67
CA ALA A 557 -23.84 8.01 -6.42
C ALA A 557 -23.10 7.59 -7.70
N ILE A 558 -21.91 7.02 -7.53
CA ILE A 558 -21.14 6.40 -8.59
C ILE A 558 -20.63 5.04 -8.12
N ALA A 559 -20.82 4.01 -8.95
CA ALA A 559 -20.23 2.69 -8.76
C ALA A 559 -19.14 2.50 -9.83
N PHE A 560 -17.88 2.53 -9.39
CA PHE A 560 -16.74 2.38 -10.29
C PHE A 560 -16.62 0.94 -10.79
N ARG A 561 -16.36 0.77 -12.10
CA ARG A 561 -16.17 -0.54 -12.77
C ARG A 561 -17.32 -1.51 -12.54
N ALA A 562 -18.53 -1.01 -12.30
CA ALA A 562 -19.69 -1.82 -12.00
C ALA A 562 -20.50 -2.23 -13.25
N ALA A 563 -20.33 -1.57 -14.38
CA ALA A 563 -21.03 -1.92 -15.60
C ALA A 563 -20.74 -3.38 -16.00
N GLY A 564 -21.80 -4.18 -16.20
CA GLY A 564 -21.70 -5.61 -16.47
C GLY A 564 -21.33 -6.50 -15.26
N GLN A 565 -21.10 -5.92 -14.08
CA GLN A 565 -20.87 -6.65 -12.83
C GLN A 565 -22.17 -6.78 -12.03
N LYS A 566 -22.18 -7.67 -11.01
CA LYS A 566 -23.35 -7.91 -10.14
C LYS A 566 -24.00 -6.63 -9.62
N LEU A 567 -23.21 -5.68 -9.12
CA LEU A 567 -23.72 -4.39 -8.64
C LEU A 567 -24.35 -3.55 -9.75
N GLY A 568 -23.74 -3.48 -10.91
CA GLY A 568 -24.27 -2.71 -12.05
C GLY A 568 -25.57 -3.30 -12.60
N ILE A 569 -25.67 -4.62 -12.68
CA ILE A 569 -26.88 -5.33 -13.08
C ILE A 569 -28.00 -5.05 -12.08
N ALA A 570 -27.72 -5.18 -10.78
CA ALA A 570 -28.68 -4.90 -9.72
C ALA A 570 -29.16 -3.44 -9.74
N LEU A 571 -28.27 -2.47 -9.97
CA LEU A 571 -28.62 -1.06 -10.13
C LEU A 571 -29.57 -0.82 -11.29
N ALA A 572 -29.34 -1.45 -12.45
CA ALA A 572 -30.20 -1.31 -13.61
C ALA A 572 -31.61 -1.90 -13.36
N GLN A 573 -31.69 -3.03 -12.65
CA GLN A 573 -32.93 -3.72 -12.33
C GLN A 573 -33.74 -3.06 -11.21
N ALA A 574 -33.09 -2.42 -10.24
CA ALA A 574 -33.72 -1.83 -9.06
C ALA A 574 -34.25 -0.40 -9.27
N ARG A 575 -34.28 0.13 -10.51
CA ARG A 575 -34.83 1.47 -10.78
C ARG A 575 -36.30 1.57 -10.35
N GLY A 576 -36.60 2.63 -9.58
CA GLY A 576 -37.93 2.86 -9.00
C GLY A 576 -38.18 2.09 -7.69
N GLN A 577 -37.34 1.16 -7.32
CA GLN A 577 -37.49 0.36 -6.10
C GLN A 577 -36.87 1.04 -4.87
N CYS A 578 -37.35 0.64 -3.68
CA CYS A 578 -36.79 1.03 -2.40
C CYS A 578 -35.65 0.09 -2.04
N VAL A 579 -34.47 0.66 -1.81
CA VAL A 579 -33.23 -0.10 -1.60
C VAL A 579 -32.46 0.43 -0.39
N HIS A 580 -31.63 -0.43 0.21
CA HIS A 580 -30.53 -0.04 1.05
C HIS A 580 -29.28 0.10 0.17
N ALA A 581 -28.56 1.22 0.27
CA ALA A 581 -27.32 1.44 -0.44
C ALA A 581 -26.18 1.57 0.57
N ALA A 582 -24.98 1.06 0.25
CA ALA A 582 -23.80 1.19 1.09
C ALA A 582 -22.58 1.63 0.28
N GLY A 583 -21.79 2.55 0.85
CA GLY A 583 -20.60 3.06 0.18
C GLY A 583 -19.83 4.05 1.02
N THR A 584 -18.85 4.71 0.41
CA THR A 584 -18.01 5.73 1.04
C THR A 584 -18.42 7.12 0.54
N LEU A 585 -18.44 8.10 1.44
CA LEU A 585 -18.72 9.49 1.08
C LEU A 585 -17.44 10.21 0.66
N CYS A 586 -17.51 10.94 -0.45
CA CYS A 586 -16.41 11.76 -0.93
C CYS A 586 -16.92 13.07 -1.54
N PHE A 587 -16.01 14.01 -1.77
CA PHE A 587 -16.27 15.16 -2.61
C PHE A 587 -16.05 14.81 -4.09
N ASP A 588 -17.05 15.08 -4.92
CA ASP A 588 -16.92 15.18 -6.37
C ASP A 588 -16.50 16.63 -6.70
N ARG A 589 -15.31 16.80 -7.27
CA ARG A 589 -14.71 18.11 -7.62
C ARG A 589 -14.76 18.38 -9.12
N TRP A 590 -15.78 17.88 -9.81
CA TRP A 590 -15.93 18.09 -11.23
C TRP A 590 -16.35 19.53 -11.55
N ASN A 591 -15.66 20.18 -12.49
CA ASN A 591 -15.90 21.57 -12.93
C ASN A 591 -15.81 22.64 -11.82
N GLY A 592 -14.95 22.46 -10.84
CA GLY A 592 -14.71 23.48 -9.79
C GLY A 592 -15.81 23.57 -8.73
N ALA A 593 -16.87 22.77 -8.81
CA ALA A 593 -17.90 22.68 -7.77
C ALA A 593 -17.62 21.45 -6.88
N GLU A 594 -17.56 21.67 -5.57
CA GLU A 594 -17.49 20.60 -4.58
C GLU A 594 -18.91 20.10 -4.26
N ARG A 595 -19.19 18.83 -4.54
CA ARG A 595 -20.48 18.20 -4.22
C ARG A 595 -20.26 16.89 -3.50
N VAL A 596 -21.08 16.61 -2.48
CA VAL A 596 -21.05 15.31 -1.81
C VAL A 596 -21.56 14.23 -2.76
N GLN A 597 -20.80 13.14 -2.87
CA GLN A 597 -21.13 11.98 -3.69
C GLN A 597 -20.92 10.70 -2.89
N LEU A 598 -21.80 9.72 -3.11
CA LEU A 598 -21.64 8.36 -2.60
C LEU A 598 -20.87 7.51 -3.61
N ARG A 599 -19.69 7.03 -3.24
CA ARG A 599 -19.01 5.96 -3.98
C ARG A 599 -19.65 4.65 -3.56
N LEU A 600 -20.58 4.15 -4.38
CA LEU A 600 -21.40 2.98 -4.08
C LEU A 600 -20.57 1.69 -4.16
N LEU A 601 -20.65 0.89 -3.11
CA LEU A 601 -19.96 -0.39 -2.97
C LEU A 601 -20.90 -1.60 -3.01
N ASP A 602 -22.17 -1.40 -2.61
CA ASP A 602 -23.14 -2.49 -2.55
C ASP A 602 -24.58 -1.95 -2.48
N LEU A 603 -25.55 -2.83 -2.79
CA LEU A 603 -26.98 -2.54 -2.81
C LEU A 603 -27.73 -3.74 -2.22
N ALA A 604 -28.83 -3.49 -1.51
CA ALA A 604 -29.75 -4.53 -1.05
C ALA A 604 -31.20 -4.06 -1.13
N ALA A 605 -32.16 -4.96 -1.31
CA ALA A 605 -33.59 -4.61 -1.22
C ALA A 605 -33.95 -4.19 0.20
N ALA A 606 -34.79 -3.18 0.35
CA ALA A 606 -35.29 -2.77 1.65
C ALA A 606 -36.33 -3.75 2.24
N ASP A 607 -36.95 -4.56 1.40
CA ASP A 607 -37.97 -5.58 1.73
C ASP A 607 -37.44 -7.02 1.67
N GLY A 608 -36.14 -7.21 1.48
CA GLY A 608 -35.52 -8.53 1.35
C GLY A 608 -35.65 -9.20 -0.02
N SER A 609 -36.26 -8.57 -1.02
CA SER A 609 -36.60 -9.17 -2.32
C SER A 609 -35.45 -9.19 -3.35
N LEU A 610 -34.39 -8.38 -3.20
CA LEU A 610 -33.23 -8.36 -4.09
C LEU A 610 -32.22 -9.45 -3.70
N GLY A 611 -32.24 -10.58 -4.35
CA GLY A 611 -31.25 -11.65 -4.13
C GLY A 611 -31.74 -13.06 -4.44
N ALA A 612 -32.91 -13.20 -5.01
CA ALA A 612 -33.53 -14.49 -5.28
C ALA A 612 -33.42 -14.97 -6.74
N HIS A 613 -32.39 -14.55 -7.47
CA HIS A 613 -32.13 -15.08 -8.82
C HIS A 613 -30.66 -15.37 -9.05
#